data_9f0d659f7d5579909048c53405a2ea5d
#
_entry.id   9f0d659f7d5579909048c53405a2ea5d
#
_cell.length_a   1.000
_cell.length_b   1.000
_cell.length_c   1.000
_cell.angle_alpha   90.00
_cell.angle_beta   90.00
_cell.angle_gamma   90.00
#
_symmetry.space_group_name_H-M   'P 1'
#
loop_
_entity.id
_entity.type
_entity.pdbx_description
1 polymer ?
#
loop_
_entity_poly.entity_id
_entity_poly.type
_entity_poly.pdbx_seq_one_letter_code
_entity_poly.pdbx_strand_id
1 'polypeptide(L)'
;VSTAFGVLEYTPDSGIQTVQREIVLDNTDSQSHTYTLSYEASTTIPGVEYSYPQQVSVGAGERKNVTVTVRIDPSKLEKTRDAAMDTTQNATEYYTGTETVPAQYRQYIASASGRLVLTEDGTKALRLPVHVAPKPVSTMHAAEDTVTFTQKPSSDEAQKADTGWTKSQISLRGTEVNQGGYRSLLGAFEYGASVDRVAPTSLSLNSNVKANLQYVGASSDAPALKAAGGNADDGTLRFGISTWANWDVVSYENTFTVEIDTDGNNRADYKLVTDRAKGLDYPLVRLYGYKNGNLVELGYYPLNGAWGDVDTNMMDTNTLIMSAPLKDLGLTSANNPDIQYR
;
A
#
# COMPACT_ATOMS: atom_id res chain seq x y z
N VAL A 1 16.90 -22.52 -8.55
CA VAL A 1 17.62 -21.84 -7.45
C VAL A 1 17.67 -20.35 -7.76
N SER A 2 17.38 -19.50 -6.82
CA SER A 2 17.46 -18.04 -6.92
C SER A 2 17.89 -17.44 -5.59
N THR A 3 18.42 -16.22 -5.60
CA THR A 3 18.74 -15.47 -4.39
C THR A 3 17.88 -14.20 -4.36
N ALA A 4 16.94 -14.17 -3.44
CA ALA A 4 16.08 -13.03 -3.21
C ALA A 4 16.48 -12.35 -1.88
N PHE A 5 16.67 -11.04 -1.93
CA PHE A 5 16.85 -10.20 -0.74
C PHE A 5 15.50 -9.72 -0.19
N GLY A 6 14.44 -9.82 -0.99
CA GLY A 6 13.08 -9.43 -0.62
C GLY A 6 12.82 -7.95 -0.78
N VAL A 7 11.72 -7.49 -0.17
CA VAL A 7 11.41 -6.08 0.00
C VAL A 7 12.19 -5.57 1.21
N LEU A 8 12.95 -4.49 1.02
CA LEU A 8 13.77 -3.88 2.06
C LEU A 8 13.33 -2.42 2.22
N GLU A 9 12.86 -2.08 3.40
CA GLU A 9 12.30 -0.77 3.72
C GLU A 9 13.29 0.06 4.54
N TYR A 10 13.63 1.25 4.04
CA TYR A 10 14.56 2.17 4.69
C TYR A 10 14.04 3.60 4.57
N THR A 11 14.26 4.41 5.59
CA THR A 11 14.04 5.86 5.48
C THR A 11 15.11 6.50 4.60
N PRO A 12 14.82 7.61 3.90
CA PRO A 12 15.81 8.29 3.04
C PRO A 12 17.10 8.67 3.75
N ASP A 13 17.05 8.91 5.05
CA ASP A 13 18.17 9.30 5.91
C ASP A 13 18.84 8.14 6.66
N SER A 14 18.45 6.90 6.39
CA SER A 14 19.03 5.71 7.05
C SER A 14 20.53 5.50 6.78
N GLY A 15 21.10 6.25 5.84
CA GLY A 15 22.45 5.99 5.34
C GLY A 15 22.54 4.72 4.50
N ILE A 16 23.74 4.40 4.06
CA ILE A 16 23.97 3.25 3.19
C ILE A 16 23.72 1.94 3.96
N GLN A 17 22.91 1.08 3.38
CA GLN A 17 22.56 -0.24 3.91
C GLN A 17 23.25 -1.35 3.12
N THR A 18 23.57 -2.44 3.79
CA THR A 18 24.23 -3.61 3.19
C THR A 18 23.59 -4.88 3.70
N VAL A 19 23.13 -5.72 2.78
CA VAL A 19 22.53 -7.02 3.10
C VAL A 19 23.27 -8.12 2.35
N GLN A 20 23.52 -9.25 3.00
CA GLN A 20 24.26 -10.38 2.45
C GLN A 20 23.40 -11.61 2.35
N ARG A 21 23.63 -12.42 1.32
CA ARG A 21 23.09 -13.77 1.14
C ARG A 21 24.19 -14.70 0.69
N GLU A 22 24.16 -15.92 1.21
CA GLU A 22 25.05 -16.98 0.76
C GLU A 22 24.35 -17.85 -0.25
N ILE A 23 25.06 -18.17 -1.33
CA ILE A 23 24.70 -19.21 -2.29
C ILE A 23 25.68 -20.37 -2.15
N VAL A 24 25.21 -21.59 -2.38
CA VAL A 24 26.04 -22.78 -2.31
C VAL A 24 26.33 -23.26 -3.73
N LEU A 25 27.59 -23.34 -4.08
CA LEU A 25 28.06 -24.09 -5.23
C LEU A 25 28.35 -25.53 -4.79
N ASP A 26 27.68 -26.49 -5.40
CA ASP A 26 27.81 -27.91 -5.09
C ASP A 26 28.41 -28.59 -6.31
N ASN A 27 29.69 -28.91 -6.23
CA ASN A 27 30.40 -29.58 -7.31
C ASN A 27 30.28 -31.10 -7.11
N THR A 28 29.45 -31.72 -7.91
CA THR A 28 29.25 -33.18 -7.92
C THR A 28 30.18 -33.91 -8.89
N ASP A 29 31.07 -33.18 -9.60
CA ASP A 29 32.03 -33.71 -10.52
C ASP A 29 33.30 -34.24 -9.79
N SER A 30 34.05 -35.09 -10.44
CA SER A 30 35.35 -35.58 -9.99
C SER A 30 36.52 -34.63 -10.28
N GLN A 31 36.26 -33.51 -10.93
CA GLN A 31 37.23 -32.45 -11.25
C GLN A 31 36.92 -31.15 -10.51
N SER A 32 37.95 -30.33 -10.29
CA SER A 32 37.77 -29.00 -9.78
C SER A 32 37.37 -28.04 -10.90
N HIS A 33 36.50 -27.07 -10.59
CA HIS A 33 36.04 -26.05 -11.51
C HIS A 33 36.38 -24.65 -10.98
N THR A 34 36.71 -23.74 -11.88
CA THR A 34 36.97 -22.34 -11.55
C THR A 34 36.09 -21.45 -12.41
N TYR A 35 35.24 -20.68 -11.74
CA TYR A 35 34.30 -19.78 -12.39
C TYR A 35 34.68 -18.32 -12.23
N THR A 36 34.58 -17.56 -13.32
CA THR A 36 34.55 -16.09 -13.30
C THR A 36 33.11 -15.63 -13.16
N LEU A 37 32.85 -14.70 -12.24
CA LEU A 37 31.53 -14.20 -11.94
C LEU A 37 31.31 -12.83 -12.58
N SER A 38 30.12 -12.63 -13.15
CA SER A 38 29.63 -11.36 -13.66
C SER A 38 28.16 -11.17 -13.33
N TYR A 39 27.69 -9.93 -13.36
CA TYR A 39 26.27 -9.63 -13.15
C TYR A 39 25.66 -9.06 -14.42
N GLU A 40 24.57 -9.69 -14.87
CA GLU A 40 23.75 -9.24 -15.99
C GLU A 40 22.46 -8.63 -15.42
N ALA A 41 22.34 -7.32 -15.45
CA ALA A 41 21.14 -6.63 -14.97
C ALA A 41 19.98 -6.81 -15.96
N SER A 42 18.80 -7.12 -15.44
CA SER A 42 17.52 -7.03 -16.16
C SER A 42 16.83 -5.70 -15.88
N THR A 43 16.81 -5.29 -14.61
CA THR A 43 16.32 -3.98 -14.17
C THR A 43 17.30 -3.38 -13.16
N THR A 44 17.44 -2.08 -13.21
CA THR A 44 18.32 -1.33 -12.29
C THR A 44 17.53 -0.26 -11.55
N ILE A 45 17.94 0.01 -10.32
CA ILE A 45 17.40 1.11 -9.52
C ILE A 45 18.57 2.00 -9.09
N PRO A 46 18.45 3.32 -9.18
CA PRO A 46 19.46 4.24 -8.65
C PRO A 46 19.74 3.94 -7.17
N GLY A 47 21.01 3.92 -6.79
CA GLY A 47 21.43 3.63 -5.42
C GLY A 47 21.51 2.15 -5.05
N VAL A 48 21.29 1.21 -5.97
CA VAL A 48 21.40 -0.23 -5.72
C VAL A 48 22.57 -0.83 -6.49
N GLU A 49 23.45 -1.52 -5.78
CA GLU A 49 24.62 -2.18 -6.35
C GLU A 49 24.76 -3.59 -5.77
N TYR A 50 25.12 -4.56 -6.63
CA TYR A 50 25.51 -5.89 -6.20
C TYR A 50 27.01 -6.07 -6.21
N SER A 51 27.54 -6.72 -5.17
CA SER A 51 28.94 -7.15 -5.12
C SER A 51 29.06 -8.64 -4.80
N TYR A 52 30.07 -9.26 -5.40
CA TYR A 52 30.33 -10.70 -5.36
C TYR A 52 31.81 -10.95 -5.66
N PRO A 53 32.38 -12.12 -5.32
CA PRO A 53 33.74 -12.48 -5.72
C PRO A 53 33.90 -12.49 -7.24
N GLN A 54 35.00 -11.96 -7.73
CA GLN A 54 35.28 -11.96 -9.18
C GLN A 54 35.52 -13.37 -9.71
N GLN A 55 36.06 -14.27 -8.86
CA GLN A 55 36.36 -15.65 -9.20
C GLN A 55 36.10 -16.56 -8.02
N VAL A 56 35.66 -17.78 -8.30
CA VAL A 56 35.50 -18.83 -7.30
C VAL A 56 35.95 -20.19 -7.85
N SER A 57 36.77 -20.91 -7.09
CA SER A 57 37.16 -22.28 -7.41
C SER A 57 36.45 -23.23 -6.44
N VAL A 58 35.93 -24.35 -6.98
CA VAL A 58 35.25 -25.40 -6.22
C VAL A 58 35.92 -26.72 -6.54
N GLY A 59 36.49 -27.38 -5.53
CA GLY A 59 37.16 -28.67 -5.68
C GLY A 59 36.22 -29.81 -6.06
N ALA A 60 36.78 -30.94 -6.46
CA ALA A 60 36.00 -32.15 -6.76
C ALA A 60 35.18 -32.59 -5.53
N GLY A 61 33.88 -32.75 -5.69
CA GLY A 61 32.97 -33.13 -4.60
C GLY A 61 32.82 -32.08 -3.50
N GLU A 62 33.30 -30.83 -3.71
CA GLU A 62 33.26 -29.77 -2.71
C GLU A 62 31.91 -29.00 -2.77
N ARG A 63 31.43 -28.59 -1.59
CA ARG A 63 30.38 -27.57 -1.44
C ARG A 63 31.03 -26.28 -0.93
N LYS A 64 30.81 -25.20 -1.65
CA LYS A 64 31.42 -23.90 -1.32
C LYS A 64 30.38 -22.80 -1.27
N ASN A 65 30.41 -22.05 -0.15
CA ASN A 65 29.58 -20.87 0.00
C ASN A 65 30.20 -19.68 -0.76
N VAL A 66 29.34 -18.94 -1.43
CA VAL A 66 29.68 -17.68 -2.11
C VAL A 66 28.75 -16.60 -1.61
N THR A 67 29.31 -15.53 -1.06
CA THR A 67 28.53 -14.39 -0.55
C THR A 67 28.19 -13.44 -1.68
N VAL A 68 26.90 -13.14 -1.82
CA VAL A 68 26.39 -12.06 -2.65
C VAL A 68 25.92 -10.94 -1.73
N THR A 69 26.37 -9.74 -1.99
CA THR A 69 26.03 -8.56 -1.18
C THR A 69 25.26 -7.56 -2.02
N VAL A 70 24.17 -7.04 -1.51
CA VAL A 70 23.49 -5.87 -2.04
C VAL A 70 23.81 -4.65 -1.16
N ARG A 71 24.21 -3.56 -1.80
CA ARG A 71 24.42 -2.25 -1.20
C ARG A 71 23.30 -1.33 -1.67
N ILE A 72 22.64 -0.66 -0.73
CA ILE A 72 21.51 0.23 -0.99
C ILE A 72 21.82 1.59 -0.38
N ASP A 73 21.69 2.62 -1.18
CA ASP A 73 21.71 4.02 -0.76
C ASP A 73 20.27 4.56 -0.82
N PRO A 74 19.54 4.59 0.32
CA PRO A 74 18.13 4.96 0.34
C PRO A 74 17.87 6.38 -0.16
N SER A 75 18.83 7.29 -0.03
CA SER A 75 18.71 8.68 -0.49
C SER A 75 18.63 8.83 -2.01
N LYS A 76 19.00 7.78 -2.75
CA LYS A 76 19.03 7.77 -4.23
C LYS A 76 17.92 6.94 -4.86
N LEU A 77 17.07 6.29 -4.05
CA LEU A 77 16.01 5.48 -4.58
C LEU A 77 15.01 6.32 -5.39
N GLU A 78 14.68 5.84 -6.56
CA GLU A 78 13.70 6.44 -7.46
C GLU A 78 12.62 5.42 -7.81
N LYS A 79 11.38 5.90 -7.95
CA LYS A 79 10.24 5.11 -8.43
C LYS A 79 10.46 4.78 -9.90
N THR A 80 10.96 3.59 -10.17
CA THR A 80 11.15 3.11 -11.53
C THR A 80 9.98 2.21 -11.94
N ARG A 81 9.52 2.39 -13.17
CA ARG A 81 8.52 1.54 -13.80
C ARG A 81 9.19 0.80 -14.95
N ASP A 82 8.72 -0.40 -15.22
CA ASP A 82 9.09 -1.10 -16.43
C ASP A 82 8.60 -0.29 -17.64
N ALA A 83 9.53 0.12 -18.50
CA ALA A 83 9.22 0.92 -19.68
C ALA A 83 8.32 0.19 -20.70
N ALA A 84 8.23 -1.14 -20.61
CA ALA A 84 7.35 -1.95 -21.44
C ALA A 84 5.90 -2.03 -20.93
N MET A 85 5.62 -1.43 -19.77
CA MET A 85 4.29 -1.48 -19.15
C MET A 85 3.62 -0.11 -19.13
N ASP A 86 2.31 -0.09 -19.38
CA ASP A 86 1.50 1.12 -19.26
C ASP A 86 1.57 1.70 -17.85
N THR A 87 1.54 3.02 -17.74
CA THR A 87 1.59 3.73 -16.45
C THR A 87 0.31 3.58 -15.64
N THR A 88 -0.79 3.24 -16.29
CA THR A 88 -2.09 3.02 -15.66
C THR A 88 -2.60 1.62 -15.99
N GLN A 89 -3.40 1.10 -15.09
CA GLN A 89 -4.15 -0.14 -15.30
C GLN A 89 -5.62 0.22 -15.47
N ASN A 90 -6.15 -0.05 -16.68
CA ASN A 90 -7.57 -0.03 -16.97
C ASN A 90 -8.02 -1.49 -17.08
N ALA A 91 -9.15 -1.80 -16.46
CA ALA A 91 -9.71 -3.14 -16.54
C ALA A 91 -11.22 -3.05 -16.79
N THR A 92 -11.73 -3.99 -17.58
CA THR A 92 -13.17 -4.21 -17.77
C THR A 92 -13.52 -5.48 -17.01
N GLU A 93 -14.58 -5.47 -16.22
CA GLU A 93 -14.99 -6.67 -15.50
C GLU A 93 -15.33 -7.79 -16.49
N TYR A 94 -14.68 -8.93 -16.33
CA TYR A 94 -14.66 -10.03 -17.30
C TYR A 94 -16.07 -10.59 -17.59
N TYR A 95 -16.94 -10.64 -16.58
CA TYR A 95 -18.25 -11.29 -16.70
C TYR A 95 -19.37 -10.37 -17.24
N THR A 96 -19.22 -9.07 -17.12
CA THR A 96 -20.22 -8.13 -17.59
C THR A 96 -19.89 -7.53 -18.95
N GLY A 97 -18.60 -7.47 -19.29
CA GLY A 97 -18.10 -6.93 -20.57
C GLY A 97 -18.38 -5.43 -20.79
N THR A 98 -19.12 -4.81 -19.89
CA THR A 98 -19.61 -3.44 -20.01
C THR A 98 -19.12 -2.50 -18.92
N GLU A 99 -18.69 -3.01 -17.78
CA GLU A 99 -18.19 -2.20 -16.68
C GLU A 99 -16.68 -2.04 -16.76
N THR A 100 -16.23 -0.80 -16.79
CA THR A 100 -14.80 -0.46 -16.74
C THR A 100 -14.46 -0.01 -15.33
N VAL A 101 -13.57 -0.73 -14.66
CA VAL A 101 -13.06 -0.31 -13.35
C VAL A 101 -12.24 0.97 -13.48
N PRO A 102 -12.24 1.84 -12.46
CA PRO A 102 -11.48 3.07 -12.49
C PRO A 102 -10.01 2.82 -12.80
N ALA A 103 -9.42 3.67 -13.64
CA ALA A 103 -7.99 3.63 -13.90
C ALA A 103 -7.20 3.84 -12.62
N GLN A 104 -6.26 2.94 -12.36
CA GLN A 104 -5.28 3.12 -11.29
C GLN A 104 -3.88 3.23 -11.87
N TYR A 105 -3.06 4.07 -11.24
CA TYR A 105 -1.65 4.06 -11.54
C TYR A 105 -1.04 2.74 -11.06
N ARG A 106 -0.23 2.15 -11.91
CA ARG A 106 0.45 0.90 -11.56
C ARG A 106 1.51 1.19 -10.51
N GLN A 107 1.37 0.51 -9.39
CA GLN A 107 2.25 0.62 -8.25
C GLN A 107 3.28 -0.51 -8.34
N TYR A 108 4.32 -0.28 -9.13
CA TYR A 108 5.42 -1.23 -9.12
C TYR A 108 6.35 -0.91 -7.97
N ILE A 109 6.60 -1.90 -7.15
CA ILE A 109 7.81 -1.91 -6.33
C ILE A 109 8.93 -2.11 -7.33
N ALA A 110 9.67 -1.04 -7.60
CA ALA A 110 10.80 -1.12 -8.47
C ALA A 110 11.81 -2.13 -7.91
N SER A 111 12.25 -3.07 -8.72
CA SER A 111 13.18 -4.10 -8.31
C SER A 111 14.48 -4.00 -9.09
N ALA A 112 15.61 -4.07 -8.40
CA ALA A 112 16.89 -4.35 -9.02
C ALA A 112 17.02 -5.86 -9.19
N SER A 113 16.83 -6.32 -10.41
CA SER A 113 16.81 -7.74 -10.76
C SER A 113 17.80 -8.05 -11.86
N GLY A 114 18.36 -9.23 -11.82
CA GLY A 114 19.30 -9.69 -12.82
C GLY A 114 19.74 -11.12 -12.58
N ARG A 115 20.88 -11.47 -13.15
CA ARG A 115 21.48 -12.78 -13.01
C ARG A 115 22.94 -12.63 -12.64
N LEU A 116 23.35 -13.36 -11.62
CA LEU A 116 24.76 -13.67 -11.41
C LEU A 116 25.13 -14.81 -12.37
N VAL A 117 26.08 -14.55 -13.25
CA VAL A 117 26.55 -15.52 -14.25
C VAL A 117 27.94 -16.00 -13.85
N LEU A 118 28.09 -17.31 -13.76
CA LEU A 118 29.34 -17.99 -13.45
C LEU A 118 29.81 -18.69 -14.73
N THR A 119 30.93 -18.27 -15.27
CA THR A 119 31.47 -18.76 -16.54
C THR A 119 32.77 -19.52 -16.30
N GLU A 120 32.89 -20.70 -16.87
CA GLU A 120 34.10 -21.48 -16.93
C GLU A 120 34.59 -21.53 -18.39
N ASP A 121 35.84 -21.16 -18.62
CA ASP A 121 36.50 -21.14 -19.95
C ASP A 121 35.70 -20.42 -21.05
N GLY A 122 34.87 -19.46 -20.68
CA GLY A 122 34.07 -18.65 -21.59
C GLY A 122 32.89 -19.38 -22.27
N THR A 123 32.68 -20.68 -22.03
CA THR A 123 31.70 -21.47 -22.77
C THR A 123 30.59 -22.08 -21.93
N LYS A 124 30.86 -22.45 -20.67
CA LYS A 124 29.83 -22.97 -19.75
C LYS A 124 29.40 -21.88 -18.80
N ALA A 125 28.11 -21.59 -18.74
CA ALA A 125 27.58 -20.58 -17.83
C ALA A 125 26.48 -21.17 -16.94
N LEU A 126 26.69 -21.02 -15.62
CA LEU A 126 25.63 -21.18 -14.64
C LEU A 126 24.99 -19.82 -14.41
N ARG A 127 23.69 -19.77 -14.25
CA ARG A 127 22.95 -18.52 -14.04
C ARG A 127 22.08 -18.61 -12.79
N LEU A 128 22.26 -17.64 -11.91
CA LEU A 128 21.51 -17.50 -10.68
C LEU A 128 20.70 -16.21 -10.73
N PRO A 129 19.37 -16.24 -10.75
CA PRO A 129 18.57 -15.05 -10.58
C PRO A 129 18.81 -14.38 -9.22
N VAL A 130 18.99 -13.06 -9.24
CA VAL A 130 19.18 -12.22 -8.06
C VAL A 130 18.15 -11.10 -8.09
N HIS A 131 17.55 -10.80 -6.95
CA HIS A 131 16.47 -9.84 -6.84
C HIS A 131 16.49 -9.13 -5.49
N VAL A 132 16.27 -7.80 -5.53
CA VAL A 132 15.93 -6.97 -4.37
C VAL A 132 14.92 -5.91 -4.78
N ALA A 133 13.97 -5.62 -3.91
CA ALA A 133 13.00 -4.54 -4.06
C ALA A 133 13.16 -3.56 -2.89
N PRO A 134 14.08 -2.58 -2.97
CA PRO A 134 14.22 -1.56 -1.96
C PRO A 134 13.09 -0.54 -2.08
N LYS A 135 12.55 -0.12 -0.94
CA LYS A 135 11.44 0.80 -0.85
C LYS A 135 11.76 1.90 0.18
N PRO A 136 11.74 3.18 -0.21
CA PRO A 136 11.81 4.24 0.77
C PRO A 136 10.49 4.32 1.54
N VAL A 137 10.60 4.39 2.86
CA VAL A 137 9.45 4.47 3.77
C VAL A 137 9.53 5.70 4.65
N SER A 138 8.37 6.19 5.06
CA SER A 138 8.22 7.28 6.00
C SER A 138 8.11 6.75 7.42
N THR A 139 8.70 7.48 8.38
CA THR A 139 8.48 7.27 9.80
C THR A 139 7.66 8.39 10.42
N MET A 140 7.02 9.22 9.60
CA MET A 140 6.21 10.34 10.09
C MET A 140 5.04 9.83 10.93
N HIS A 141 4.86 10.46 12.08
CA HIS A 141 3.79 10.19 13.03
C HIS A 141 3.34 11.47 13.71
N ALA A 142 2.16 11.49 14.30
CA ALA A 142 1.69 12.61 15.09
C ALA A 142 2.59 12.80 16.33
N ALA A 143 2.94 14.04 16.63
CA ALA A 143 3.73 14.40 17.82
C ALA A 143 2.92 14.32 19.10
N GLU A 144 1.61 14.48 18.98
CA GLU A 144 0.62 14.43 20.06
C GLU A 144 -0.26 13.19 19.88
N ASP A 145 -0.57 12.50 20.98
CA ASP A 145 -1.44 11.32 20.98
C ASP A 145 -2.92 11.68 20.81
N THR A 146 -3.28 12.94 21.10
CA THR A 146 -4.66 13.41 21.03
C THR A 146 -4.71 14.83 20.51
N VAL A 147 -5.58 15.07 19.54
CA VAL A 147 -5.92 16.41 19.05
C VAL A 147 -7.39 16.66 19.32
N THR A 148 -7.69 17.70 20.09
CA THR A 148 -9.07 18.07 20.43
C THR A 148 -9.55 19.21 19.54
N PHE A 149 -10.66 18.99 18.86
CA PHE A 149 -11.38 20.04 18.14
C PHE A 149 -12.52 20.55 19.01
N THR A 150 -12.61 21.86 19.16
CA THR A 150 -13.69 22.48 19.92
C THR A 150 -14.69 23.11 18.96
N GLN A 151 -15.94 22.75 19.10
CA GLN A 151 -17.01 23.45 18.40
C GLN A 151 -17.12 24.90 18.94
N LYS A 152 -17.08 25.88 18.06
CA LYS A 152 -17.37 27.28 18.48
C LYS A 152 -18.81 27.37 18.90
N PRO A 153 -19.13 27.92 20.11
CA PRO A 153 -20.48 28.25 20.43
C PRO A 153 -20.99 29.31 19.43
N SER A 154 -21.99 28.97 18.65
CA SER A 154 -22.64 29.90 17.73
C SER A 154 -23.84 30.51 18.47
N SER A 155 -23.83 31.80 18.65
CA SER A 155 -24.98 32.56 19.19
C SER A 155 -26.00 32.95 18.12
N ASP A 156 -25.73 32.68 16.86
CA ASP A 156 -26.52 33.13 15.71
C ASP A 156 -26.99 31.98 14.86
N GLU A 157 -28.31 31.86 14.63
CA GLU A 157 -28.90 30.81 13.80
C GLU A 157 -28.40 30.86 12.35
N ALA A 158 -28.02 32.06 11.84
CA ALA A 158 -27.43 32.21 10.51
C ALA A 158 -25.98 31.64 10.40
N GLN A 159 -25.27 31.54 11.52
CA GLN A 159 -23.91 30.97 11.58
C GLN A 159 -23.89 29.50 11.92
N LYS A 160 -25.02 28.88 12.26
CA LYS A 160 -25.13 27.41 12.37
C LYS A 160 -24.90 26.69 11.05
N ALA A 161 -25.08 27.39 9.92
CA ALA A 161 -24.76 26.87 8.60
C ALA A 161 -23.25 26.96 8.27
N ASP A 162 -22.48 27.76 9.02
CA ASP A 162 -21.03 27.81 8.89
C ASP A 162 -20.45 26.93 10.02
N THR A 163 -19.95 25.81 9.64
CA THR A 163 -19.48 24.60 10.36
C THR A 163 -18.92 24.81 11.78
N GLY A 164 -19.06 25.86 12.47
CA GLY A 164 -18.72 26.10 13.88
C GLY A 164 -17.46 25.43 14.48
N TRP A 165 -16.67 24.73 13.66
CA TRP A 165 -15.49 24.01 14.08
C TRP A 165 -14.23 24.86 14.03
N THR A 166 -13.40 24.75 15.04
CA THR A 166 -12.08 25.38 15.03
C THR A 166 -11.13 24.57 14.17
N LYS A 167 -10.31 25.25 13.37
CA LYS A 167 -9.15 24.62 12.75
C LYS A 167 -8.13 24.28 13.82
N SER A 168 -7.60 23.07 13.78
CA SER A 168 -6.48 22.64 14.60
C SER A 168 -5.31 22.25 13.72
N GLN A 169 -4.11 22.28 14.28
CA GLN A 169 -2.89 21.84 13.63
C GLN A 169 -2.44 20.55 14.29
N ILE A 170 -2.02 19.59 13.48
CA ILE A 170 -1.39 18.37 13.94
C ILE A 170 0.10 18.52 13.63
N SER A 171 0.93 18.48 14.66
CA SER A 171 2.38 18.48 14.50
C SER A 171 2.83 17.07 14.14
N LEU A 172 3.74 16.95 13.18
CA LEU A 172 4.29 15.66 12.73
C LEU A 172 5.78 15.60 13.09
N ARG A 173 6.24 14.41 13.39
CA ARG A 173 7.66 14.06 13.63
C ARG A 173 8.05 12.86 12.80
N GLY A 174 9.35 12.68 12.61
CA GLY A 174 9.92 11.57 11.84
C GLY A 174 10.43 12.02 10.48
N THR A 175 10.84 11.05 9.67
CA THR A 175 11.38 11.27 8.33
C THR A 175 10.29 11.12 7.29
N GLU A 176 10.10 12.13 6.47
CA GLU A 176 9.22 12.06 5.31
C GLU A 176 9.89 11.38 4.11
N VAL A 177 9.09 10.91 3.17
CA VAL A 177 9.56 10.52 1.85
C VAL A 177 9.03 11.51 0.83
N ASN A 178 9.93 12.20 0.15
CA ASN A 178 9.62 13.12 -0.94
C ASN A 178 10.79 13.15 -1.93
N GLN A 179 11.07 12.02 -2.58
CA GLN A 179 12.19 11.85 -3.50
C GLN A 179 11.89 10.84 -4.59
N GLY A 180 12.48 11.00 -5.76
CA GLY A 180 12.46 9.98 -6.83
C GLY A 180 11.06 9.53 -7.25
N GLY A 181 10.03 10.38 -7.12
CA GLY A 181 8.62 10.02 -7.38
C GLY A 181 7.89 9.37 -6.20
N TYR A 182 8.58 9.03 -5.13
CA TYR A 182 7.95 8.58 -3.88
C TYR A 182 7.50 9.79 -3.05
N ARG A 183 6.33 9.68 -2.43
CA ARG A 183 5.77 10.72 -1.55
C ARG A 183 5.05 10.08 -0.38
N SER A 184 5.22 10.66 0.82
CA SER A 184 4.39 10.34 1.97
C SER A 184 3.03 11.03 1.83
N LEU A 185 1.96 10.25 1.91
CA LEU A 185 0.60 10.77 2.03
C LEU A 185 0.14 10.61 3.46
N LEU A 186 -0.45 11.67 3.99
CA LEU A 186 -0.99 11.69 5.34
C LEU A 186 -2.48 12.04 5.28
N GLY A 187 -3.28 11.26 5.96
CA GLY A 187 -4.70 11.52 6.16
C GLY A 187 -5.00 11.61 7.65
N ALA A 188 -5.77 12.61 8.05
CA ALA A 188 -6.33 12.68 9.38
C ALA A 188 -7.75 12.13 9.35
N PHE A 189 -8.08 11.29 10.33
CA PHE A 189 -9.39 10.69 10.49
C PHE A 189 -9.90 10.99 11.88
N GLU A 190 -11.18 11.32 11.99
CA GLU A 190 -11.86 11.32 13.27
C GLU A 190 -11.83 9.92 13.86
N TYR A 191 -11.38 9.81 15.09
CA TYR A 191 -11.24 8.52 15.77
C TYR A 191 -12.61 7.89 16.03
N GLY A 192 -12.83 6.72 15.48
CA GLY A 192 -14.05 5.95 15.72
C GLY A 192 -13.89 4.92 16.82
N ALA A 193 -12.94 4.04 16.70
CA ALA A 193 -12.69 2.98 17.67
C ALA A 193 -11.29 2.40 17.56
N SER A 194 -10.86 1.72 18.62
CA SER A 194 -9.71 0.83 18.64
C SER A 194 -10.10 -0.57 19.12
N VAL A 195 -9.39 -1.55 18.67
CA VAL A 195 -9.59 -2.96 19.02
C VAL A 195 -8.28 -3.52 19.57
N ASP A 196 -8.36 -4.21 20.71
CA ASP A 196 -7.22 -4.88 21.29
C ASP A 196 -6.70 -6.00 20.39
N ARG A 197 -5.40 -6.18 20.41
CA ARG A 197 -4.77 -7.22 19.62
C ARG A 197 -5.21 -8.61 20.09
N VAL A 198 -5.83 -9.37 19.19
CA VAL A 198 -6.16 -10.76 19.44
C VAL A 198 -4.89 -11.62 19.25
N ALA A 199 -4.52 -12.38 20.27
CA ALA A 199 -3.38 -13.29 20.19
C ALA A 199 -3.69 -14.40 19.16
N PRO A 200 -2.76 -14.72 18.24
CA PRO A 200 -2.95 -15.83 17.31
C PRO A 200 -2.98 -17.14 18.05
N THR A 201 -3.87 -18.04 17.64
CA THR A 201 -3.90 -19.43 18.09
C THR A 201 -3.20 -20.32 17.08
N SER A 202 -2.90 -21.56 17.43
CA SER A 202 -2.30 -22.55 16.52
C SER A 202 -3.21 -22.90 15.32
N LEU A 203 -4.48 -22.53 15.38
CA LEU A 203 -5.48 -22.72 14.30
C LEU A 203 -5.73 -21.44 13.49
N SER A 204 -5.11 -20.31 13.87
CA SER A 204 -5.30 -19.04 13.16
C SER A 204 -4.56 -19.09 11.82
N LEU A 205 -5.28 -18.79 10.74
CA LEU A 205 -4.66 -18.54 9.45
C LEU A 205 -3.82 -17.25 9.52
N ASN A 206 -2.69 -17.24 8.82
CA ASN A 206 -1.80 -16.08 8.81
C ASN A 206 -2.50 -14.81 8.27
N SER A 207 -3.37 -14.96 7.27
CA SER A 207 -4.21 -13.89 6.73
C SER A 207 -5.13 -13.27 7.79
N ASN A 208 -5.78 -14.10 8.62
CA ASN A 208 -6.68 -13.63 9.68
C ASN A 208 -5.92 -12.87 10.78
N VAL A 209 -4.71 -13.33 11.13
CA VAL A 209 -3.86 -12.64 12.11
C VAL A 209 -3.44 -11.26 11.58
N LYS A 210 -3.13 -11.17 10.30
CA LYS A 210 -2.77 -9.91 9.63
C LYS A 210 -3.95 -8.94 9.50
N ALA A 211 -5.18 -9.43 9.45
CA ALA A 211 -6.40 -8.62 9.33
C ALA A 211 -7.01 -8.17 10.67
N ASN A 212 -6.38 -8.47 11.82
CA ASN A 212 -6.84 -7.98 13.12
C ASN A 212 -6.89 -6.46 13.14
N LEU A 213 -8.08 -5.89 13.32
CA LEU A 213 -8.30 -4.45 13.39
C LEU A 213 -7.54 -3.84 14.57
N GLN A 214 -6.99 -2.67 14.35
CA GLN A 214 -6.34 -1.86 15.39
C GLN A 214 -7.09 -0.54 15.61
N TYR A 215 -7.23 0.26 14.56
CA TYR A 215 -7.94 1.52 14.57
C TYR A 215 -8.90 1.64 13.40
N VAL A 216 -10.00 2.33 13.62
CA VAL A 216 -10.93 2.77 12.57
C VAL A 216 -11.30 4.22 12.79
N GLY A 217 -11.54 4.94 11.71
CA GLY A 217 -11.93 6.34 11.75
C GLY A 217 -12.55 6.80 10.43
N ALA A 218 -13.16 7.99 10.46
CA ALA A 218 -13.78 8.58 9.29
C ALA A 218 -13.26 9.98 9.01
N SER A 219 -13.30 10.42 7.76
CA SER A 219 -12.98 11.79 7.36
C SER A 219 -13.73 12.17 6.10
N SER A 220 -13.90 13.49 5.89
CA SER A 220 -14.43 14.04 4.64
C SER A 220 -13.63 15.25 4.19
N ASP A 221 -13.48 15.41 2.88
CA ASP A 221 -12.87 16.62 2.28
C ASP A 221 -13.89 17.71 1.93
N ALA A 222 -15.18 17.50 2.18
CA ALA A 222 -16.22 18.49 1.91
C ALA A 222 -15.95 19.87 2.58
N PRO A 223 -15.50 19.95 3.84
CA PRO A 223 -15.14 21.24 4.45
C PRO A 223 -13.98 21.93 3.73
N ALA A 224 -12.98 21.18 3.29
CA ALA A 224 -11.83 21.72 2.57
C ALA A 224 -12.22 22.23 1.18
N LEU A 225 -13.06 21.48 0.45
CA LEU A 225 -13.62 21.90 -0.84
C LEU A 225 -14.41 23.20 -0.71
N LYS A 226 -15.29 23.29 0.29
CA LYS A 226 -16.05 24.52 0.58
C LYS A 226 -15.12 25.68 0.90
N ALA A 227 -14.10 25.47 1.72
CA ALA A 227 -13.13 26.51 2.07
C ALA A 227 -12.30 26.99 0.87
N ALA A 228 -12.10 26.14 -0.13
CA ALA A 228 -11.45 26.47 -1.39
C ALA A 228 -12.39 27.12 -2.42
N GLY A 229 -13.66 27.35 -2.09
CA GLY A 229 -14.68 27.92 -3.01
C GLY A 229 -15.32 26.89 -3.93
N GLY A 230 -15.13 25.60 -3.71
CA GLY A 230 -15.78 24.51 -4.40
C GLY A 230 -17.13 24.12 -3.79
N ASN A 231 -17.79 23.13 -4.40
CA ASN A 231 -19.03 22.59 -3.89
C ASN A 231 -18.74 21.45 -2.88
N ALA A 232 -19.22 21.60 -1.65
CA ALA A 232 -19.07 20.57 -0.60
C ALA A 232 -19.73 19.22 -1.00
N ASP A 233 -20.79 19.25 -1.81
CA ASP A 233 -21.50 18.04 -2.26
C ASP A 233 -20.65 17.15 -3.20
N ASP A 234 -19.59 17.71 -3.79
CA ASP A 234 -18.63 16.96 -4.60
C ASP A 234 -17.56 16.26 -3.72
N GLY A 235 -17.68 16.38 -2.42
CA GLY A 235 -16.76 15.77 -1.47
C GLY A 235 -16.85 14.24 -1.42
N THR A 236 -15.88 13.68 -0.71
CA THR A 236 -15.72 12.23 -0.51
C THR A 236 -15.74 11.93 0.99
N LEU A 237 -16.49 10.92 1.38
CA LEU A 237 -16.40 10.29 2.69
C LEU A 237 -15.38 9.17 2.63
N ARG A 238 -14.48 9.11 3.62
CA ARG A 238 -13.39 8.13 3.70
C ARG A 238 -13.39 7.46 5.06
N PHE A 239 -13.21 6.16 5.06
CA PHE A 239 -13.03 5.35 6.25
C PHE A 239 -11.60 4.81 6.25
N GLY A 240 -10.82 5.21 7.25
CA GLY A 240 -9.47 4.70 7.48
C GLY A 240 -9.52 3.49 8.40
N ILE A 241 -8.82 2.45 8.02
CA ILE A 241 -8.72 1.20 8.76
C ILE A 241 -7.26 0.86 8.91
N SER A 242 -6.79 0.58 10.13
CA SER A 242 -5.48 0.00 10.36
C SER A 242 -5.59 -1.35 11.07
N THR A 243 -4.62 -2.21 10.84
CA THR A 243 -4.50 -3.52 11.46
C THR A 243 -3.24 -3.64 12.29
N TRP A 244 -3.19 -4.60 13.21
CA TRP A 244 -2.06 -4.84 14.09
C TRP A 244 -0.81 -5.36 13.38
N ALA A 245 -0.95 -5.88 12.18
CA ALA A 245 0.17 -6.40 11.42
C ALA A 245 0.06 -5.99 9.95
N ASN A 246 1.21 -5.87 9.27
CA ASN A 246 1.24 -5.63 7.84
C ASN A 246 0.77 -6.88 7.09
N TRP A 247 0.02 -6.68 6.01
CA TRP A 247 -0.23 -7.69 4.99
C TRP A 247 0.67 -7.48 3.78
N ASP A 248 1.00 -8.55 3.11
CA ASP A 248 1.75 -8.49 1.84
C ASP A 248 0.83 -8.03 0.71
N VAL A 249 -0.43 -8.47 0.76
CA VAL A 249 -1.52 -8.09 -0.14
C VAL A 249 -2.85 -8.25 0.60
N VAL A 250 -3.84 -7.44 0.27
CA VAL A 250 -5.20 -7.60 0.81
C VAL A 250 -5.74 -8.96 0.35
N SER A 251 -5.93 -9.87 1.31
CA SER A 251 -6.33 -11.26 1.04
C SER A 251 -7.78 -11.36 0.59
N TYR A 252 -8.09 -12.34 -0.26
CA TYR A 252 -9.45 -12.74 -0.57
C TYR A 252 -10.22 -13.31 0.64
N GLU A 253 -9.49 -13.85 1.61
CA GLU A 253 -10.09 -14.47 2.80
C GLU A 253 -10.57 -13.43 3.81
N ASN A 254 -10.12 -12.20 3.70
CA ASN A 254 -10.45 -11.11 4.61
C ASN A 254 -11.16 -9.99 3.85
N THR A 255 -12.40 -9.77 4.19
CA THR A 255 -13.21 -8.67 3.66
C THR A 255 -13.41 -7.63 4.74
N PHE A 256 -13.00 -6.40 4.45
CA PHE A 256 -13.32 -5.25 5.29
C PHE A 256 -14.66 -4.68 4.84
N THR A 257 -15.50 -4.40 5.82
CA THR A 257 -16.84 -3.89 5.57
C THR A 257 -17.10 -2.69 6.45
N VAL A 258 -17.72 -1.65 5.88
CA VAL A 258 -18.24 -0.50 6.62
C VAL A 258 -19.73 -0.39 6.33
N GLU A 259 -20.56 -0.50 7.34
CA GLU A 259 -21.98 -0.21 7.26
C GLU A 259 -22.25 1.22 7.72
N ILE A 260 -23.02 1.96 6.94
CA ILE A 260 -23.25 3.40 7.10
C ILE A 260 -24.74 3.64 7.27
N ASP A 261 -25.11 4.28 8.39
CA ASP A 261 -26.44 4.79 8.68
C ASP A 261 -26.41 6.33 8.47
N THR A 262 -27.18 6.79 7.52
CA THR A 262 -27.18 8.20 7.11
C THR A 262 -28.37 8.99 7.66
N ASP A 263 -29.36 8.33 8.29
CA ASP A 263 -30.57 8.95 8.84
C ASP A 263 -30.72 8.76 10.36
N GLY A 264 -29.76 8.07 11.00
CA GLY A 264 -29.72 7.90 12.46
C GLY A 264 -30.74 6.92 13.01
N ASN A 265 -31.31 6.03 12.17
CA ASN A 265 -32.33 5.07 12.58
C ASN A 265 -31.75 3.75 13.14
N ASN A 266 -30.43 3.64 13.30
CA ASN A 266 -29.67 2.47 13.72
C ASN A 266 -29.74 1.28 12.74
N ARG A 267 -30.03 1.54 11.49
CA ARG A 267 -29.98 0.57 10.39
C ARG A 267 -29.10 1.13 9.29
N ALA A 268 -28.26 0.26 8.73
CA ALA A 268 -27.41 0.69 7.62
C ALA A 268 -28.25 0.99 6.37
N ASP A 269 -28.02 2.16 5.76
CA ASP A 269 -28.54 2.54 4.45
C ASP A 269 -27.60 2.11 3.35
N TYR A 270 -26.29 2.12 3.65
CA TYR A 270 -25.23 1.78 2.71
C TYR A 270 -24.22 0.83 3.33
N LYS A 271 -23.51 0.16 2.44
CA LYS A 271 -22.43 -0.76 2.81
C LYS A 271 -21.26 -0.62 1.84
N LEU A 272 -20.07 -0.35 2.35
CA LEU A 272 -18.82 -0.45 1.61
C LEU A 272 -18.18 -1.80 1.90
N VAL A 273 -17.61 -2.42 0.88
CA VAL A 273 -16.98 -3.74 0.99
C VAL A 273 -15.70 -3.74 0.16
N THR A 274 -14.59 -4.19 0.77
CA THR A 274 -13.39 -4.49 -0.05
C THR A 274 -13.64 -5.71 -0.89
N ASP A 275 -13.36 -5.60 -2.18
CA ASP A 275 -13.59 -6.66 -3.15
C ASP A 275 -12.52 -6.56 -4.26
N ARG A 276 -12.69 -7.37 -5.28
CA ARG A 276 -11.88 -7.33 -6.50
C ARG A 276 -12.79 -7.24 -7.71
N ALA A 277 -12.29 -6.65 -8.78
CA ALA A 277 -12.96 -6.69 -10.07
C ALA A 277 -13.11 -8.16 -10.51
N LYS A 278 -14.31 -8.54 -10.98
CA LYS A 278 -14.61 -9.93 -11.36
C LYS A 278 -13.63 -10.46 -12.39
N GLY A 279 -13.00 -11.59 -12.06
CA GLY A 279 -12.01 -12.24 -12.93
C GLY A 279 -10.65 -11.54 -13.02
N LEU A 280 -10.41 -10.52 -12.20
CA LEU A 280 -9.17 -9.75 -12.19
C LEU A 280 -8.61 -9.63 -10.78
N ASP A 281 -7.28 -9.59 -10.67
CA ASP A 281 -6.60 -9.27 -9.41
C ASP A 281 -6.45 -7.76 -9.24
N TYR A 282 -7.59 -7.07 -9.17
CA TYR A 282 -7.68 -5.62 -9.06
C TYR A 282 -8.53 -5.24 -7.84
N PRO A 283 -7.90 -4.79 -6.73
CA PRO A 283 -8.63 -4.43 -5.51
C PRO A 283 -9.46 -3.17 -5.69
N LEU A 284 -10.67 -3.20 -5.19
CA LEU A 284 -11.63 -2.10 -5.22
C LEU A 284 -12.50 -2.09 -3.97
N VAL A 285 -13.27 -1.03 -3.82
CA VAL A 285 -14.34 -0.89 -2.82
C VAL A 285 -15.67 -0.88 -3.57
N ARG A 286 -16.56 -1.81 -3.24
CA ARG A 286 -17.93 -1.80 -3.76
C ARG A 286 -18.85 -1.07 -2.79
N LEU A 287 -19.70 -0.23 -3.35
CA LEU A 287 -20.77 0.45 -2.64
C LEU A 287 -22.11 -0.27 -2.91
N TYR A 288 -22.77 -0.63 -1.86
CA TYR A 288 -24.14 -1.17 -1.90
C TYR A 288 -25.09 -0.24 -1.14
N GLY A 289 -26.33 -0.14 -1.62
CA GLY A 289 -27.44 0.48 -0.91
C GLY A 289 -28.48 -0.55 -0.50
N TYR A 290 -29.13 -0.35 0.64
CA TYR A 290 -30.27 -1.15 1.05
C TYR A 290 -31.56 -0.60 0.42
N LYS A 291 -32.16 -1.34 -0.50
CA LYS A 291 -33.43 -1.01 -1.15
C LYS A 291 -34.46 -2.09 -0.84
N ASN A 292 -35.51 -1.74 -0.11
CA ASN A 292 -36.59 -2.69 0.32
C ASN A 292 -35.99 -3.94 1.00
N GLY A 293 -34.97 -3.76 1.85
CA GLY A 293 -34.30 -4.85 2.56
C GLY A 293 -33.31 -5.68 1.75
N ASN A 294 -33.10 -5.37 0.47
CA ASN A 294 -32.13 -6.03 -0.38
C ASN A 294 -30.92 -5.14 -0.62
N LEU A 295 -29.72 -5.74 -0.66
CA LEU A 295 -28.49 -5.07 -1.08
C LEU A 295 -28.49 -4.94 -2.61
N VAL A 296 -28.30 -3.73 -3.10
CA VAL A 296 -28.15 -3.39 -4.52
C VAL A 296 -26.82 -2.68 -4.70
N GLU A 297 -26.00 -3.16 -5.62
CA GLU A 297 -24.73 -2.51 -5.97
C GLU A 297 -25.03 -1.16 -6.64
N LEU A 298 -24.38 -0.11 -6.15
CA LEU A 298 -24.53 1.27 -6.62
C LEU A 298 -23.30 1.76 -7.38
N GLY A 299 -22.14 1.21 -7.11
CA GLY A 299 -20.89 1.58 -7.74
C GLY A 299 -19.67 0.93 -7.08
N TYR A 300 -18.51 1.27 -7.61
CA TYR A 300 -17.23 0.81 -7.09
C TYR A 300 -16.16 1.89 -7.28
N TYR A 301 -15.18 1.89 -6.37
CA TYR A 301 -14.14 2.93 -6.27
C TYR A 301 -12.78 2.30 -6.04
N PRO A 302 -11.67 2.99 -6.39
CA PRO A 302 -10.34 2.52 -6.07
C PRO A 302 -10.14 2.34 -4.56
N LEU A 303 -9.60 1.20 -4.14
CA LEU A 303 -9.11 1.04 -2.77
C LEU A 303 -7.94 2.00 -2.54
N ASN A 304 -7.86 2.64 -1.38
CA ASN A 304 -6.93 3.73 -1.05
C ASN A 304 -7.07 5.00 -1.90
N GLY A 305 -8.08 5.09 -2.76
CA GLY A 305 -8.33 6.24 -3.62
C GLY A 305 -7.39 6.33 -4.82
N ALA A 306 -7.61 7.34 -5.65
CA ALA A 306 -6.75 7.67 -6.78
C ALA A 306 -6.20 9.09 -6.60
N TRP A 307 -4.89 9.22 -6.45
CA TRP A 307 -4.19 10.47 -6.16
C TRP A 307 -3.21 10.85 -7.27
N GLY A 308 -3.63 10.70 -8.52
CA GLY A 308 -2.77 10.87 -9.67
C GLY A 308 -1.67 9.80 -9.71
N ASP A 309 -0.44 10.20 -9.96
CA ASP A 309 0.72 9.29 -10.01
C ASP A 309 1.34 9.01 -8.62
N VAL A 310 0.62 9.30 -7.55
CA VAL A 310 1.10 8.99 -6.20
C VAL A 310 0.84 7.53 -5.90
N ASP A 311 1.85 6.86 -5.37
CA ASP A 311 1.74 5.49 -4.92
C ASP A 311 0.89 5.41 -3.64
N THR A 312 -0.33 4.92 -3.75
CA THR A 312 -1.24 4.65 -2.64
C THR A 312 -1.22 3.15 -2.28
N ASN A 313 -0.06 2.62 -2.11
CA ASN A 313 0.26 1.21 -2.01
C ASN A 313 -0.72 0.41 -1.12
N MET A 314 -1.20 -0.70 -1.68
CA MET A 314 -2.06 -1.67 -0.99
C MET A 314 -1.28 -2.90 -0.50
N MET A 315 0.02 -2.95 -0.78
CA MET A 315 0.91 -4.07 -0.45
C MET A 315 1.90 -3.63 0.63
N ASP A 316 2.35 -4.56 1.44
CA ASP A 316 3.31 -4.34 2.52
C ASP A 316 2.91 -3.18 3.45
N THR A 317 1.63 -3.10 3.79
CA THR A 317 1.05 -2.06 4.64
C THR A 317 0.08 -2.67 5.65
N ASN A 318 -0.24 -1.91 6.68
CA ASN A 318 -1.30 -2.24 7.64
C ASN A 318 -2.48 -1.26 7.56
N THR A 319 -2.53 -0.42 6.53
CA THR A 319 -3.54 0.64 6.42
C THR A 319 -4.27 0.55 5.09
N LEU A 320 -5.58 0.69 5.13
CA LEU A 320 -6.40 0.86 3.94
C LEU A 320 -7.45 1.97 4.15
N ILE A 321 -7.84 2.58 3.04
CA ILE A 321 -8.85 3.64 3.00
C ILE A 321 -9.96 3.23 2.04
N MET A 322 -11.18 3.15 2.56
CA MET A 322 -12.39 2.89 1.80
C MET A 322 -13.12 4.22 1.59
N SER A 323 -13.38 4.58 0.34
CA SER A 323 -13.94 5.89 0.00
C SER A 323 -15.20 5.76 -0.84
N ALA A 324 -16.14 6.70 -0.64
CA ALA A 324 -17.28 6.89 -1.52
C ALA A 324 -17.61 8.38 -1.68
N PRO A 325 -18.02 8.86 -2.88
CA PRO A 325 -18.53 10.21 -3.06
C PRO A 325 -19.76 10.46 -2.17
N LEU A 326 -19.85 11.63 -1.56
CA LEU A 326 -20.99 12.00 -0.70
C LEU A 326 -22.32 11.89 -1.45
N LYS A 327 -22.34 12.31 -2.71
CA LYS A 327 -23.55 12.24 -3.56
C LYS A 327 -24.08 10.82 -3.75
N ASP A 328 -23.19 9.82 -3.80
CA ASP A 328 -23.56 8.42 -4.00
C ASP A 328 -24.09 7.79 -2.71
N LEU A 329 -23.83 8.45 -1.57
CA LEU A 329 -24.39 8.16 -0.24
C LEU A 329 -25.65 9.01 0.08
N GLY A 330 -26.13 9.81 -0.90
CA GLY A 330 -27.25 10.73 -0.67
C GLY A 330 -26.94 11.86 0.32
N LEU A 331 -25.67 12.09 0.64
CA LEU A 331 -25.22 13.10 1.56
C LEU A 331 -24.96 14.42 0.80
N THR A 332 -25.65 15.48 1.21
CA THR A 332 -25.53 16.80 0.60
C THR A 332 -25.46 17.89 1.69
N SER A 333 -25.01 19.08 1.33
CA SER A 333 -25.01 20.23 2.23
C SER A 333 -26.42 20.64 2.70
N ALA A 334 -27.46 20.19 1.98
CA ALA A 334 -28.85 20.46 2.33
C ALA A 334 -29.37 19.52 3.43
N ASN A 335 -28.84 18.32 3.54
CA ASN A 335 -29.27 17.31 4.51
C ASN A 335 -28.16 16.89 5.50
N ASN A 336 -27.02 17.55 5.54
CA ASN A 336 -25.85 17.34 6.39
C ASN A 336 -26.13 16.58 7.73
N PRO A 337 -26.44 15.29 7.68
CA PRO A 337 -26.78 14.52 8.86
C PRO A 337 -25.52 14.09 9.61
N ASP A 338 -25.66 13.88 10.90
CA ASP A 338 -24.69 13.09 11.66
C ASP A 338 -24.79 11.64 11.17
N ILE A 339 -23.74 11.11 10.60
CA ILE A 339 -23.71 9.71 10.16
C ILE A 339 -23.22 8.80 11.29
N GLN A 340 -23.75 7.58 11.32
CA GLN A 340 -23.23 6.50 12.15
C GLN A 340 -22.61 5.44 11.24
N TYR A 341 -21.55 4.79 11.71
CA TYR A 341 -20.92 3.70 10.96
C TYR A 341 -20.38 2.61 11.89
N ARG A 342 -20.29 1.43 11.39
CA ARG A 342 -19.76 0.26 12.09
C ARG A 342 -19.03 -0.68 11.14
#